data_b849d2e87ff1fc512715bbcbd685d4de
#
_entry.id   b849d2e87ff1fc512715bbcbd685d4de
#
_cell.length_a   1.000
_cell.length_b   1.000
_cell.length_c   1.000
_cell.angle_alpha   90.00
_cell.angle_beta   90.00
_cell.angle_gamma   90.00
#
_symmetry.space_group_name_H-M   'P 1'
#
loop_
_entity.id
_entity.type
_entity.pdbx_description
1 polymer ?
#
loop_
_entity_poly.entity_id
_entity_poly.type
_entity_poly.pdbx_seq_one_letter_code
_entity_poly.pdbx_strand_id
1 'polypeptide(L)'
;MTEPISAVHQLRALTVDLDLLGAEFAQRHALHPTDIRALICLLDADRAGTRATPGWLGTQLGLESASITALIDRMSKRDLVSREADPSDRRRVLLRVTAHASELGTRFFGPVISQAVDELARFTPEQRATIDEFLTTMRAIVASTREQQTP
;
A
#
# COMPACT_ATOMS: atom_id res chain seq x y z
N MET A 1 -7.83 28.67 -15.49
CA MET A 1 -6.82 28.37 -14.43
C MET A 1 -7.50 27.53 -13.37
N THR A 2 -7.06 26.30 -13.20
CA THR A 2 -7.60 25.44 -12.12
C THR A 2 -6.95 25.89 -10.80
N GLU A 3 -7.77 26.23 -9.81
CA GLU A 3 -7.23 26.65 -8.51
C GLU A 3 -6.51 25.48 -7.81
N PRO A 4 -5.42 25.71 -7.06
CA PRO A 4 -4.68 24.65 -6.37
C PRO A 4 -5.57 23.77 -5.48
N ILE A 5 -6.60 24.36 -4.85
CA ILE A 5 -7.55 23.64 -4.00
C ILE A 5 -8.34 22.56 -4.76
N SER A 6 -8.57 22.76 -6.06
CA SER A 6 -9.27 21.77 -6.89
C SER A 6 -8.52 20.43 -6.96
N ALA A 7 -7.19 20.48 -7.16
CA ALA A 7 -6.36 19.27 -7.17
C ALA A 7 -6.39 18.54 -5.82
N VAL A 8 -6.40 19.26 -4.71
CA VAL A 8 -6.53 18.68 -3.37
C VAL A 8 -7.89 18.00 -3.18
N HIS A 9 -8.98 18.61 -3.68
CA HIS A 9 -10.30 17.99 -3.63
C HIS A 9 -10.38 16.71 -4.47
N GLN A 10 -9.78 16.71 -5.67
CA GLN A 10 -9.71 15.53 -6.52
C GLN A 10 -8.90 14.40 -5.87
N LEU A 11 -7.74 14.73 -5.28
CA LEU A 11 -6.94 13.75 -4.55
C LEU A 11 -7.74 13.10 -3.41
N ARG A 12 -8.49 13.91 -2.64
CA ARG A 12 -9.34 13.40 -1.55
C ARG A 12 -10.46 12.52 -2.07
N ALA A 13 -11.13 12.91 -3.15
CA ALA A 13 -12.18 12.11 -3.77
C ALA A 13 -11.61 10.77 -4.26
N LEU A 14 -10.49 10.81 -4.98
CA LEU A 14 -9.81 9.59 -5.46
C LEU A 14 -9.41 8.66 -4.31
N THR A 15 -9.01 9.19 -3.16
CA THR A 15 -8.70 8.37 -1.98
C THR A 15 -9.91 7.57 -1.52
N VAL A 16 -11.10 8.19 -1.52
CA VAL A 16 -12.36 7.51 -1.16
C VAL A 16 -12.69 6.43 -2.20
N ASP A 17 -12.59 6.74 -3.49
CA ASP A 17 -12.90 5.79 -4.56
C ASP A 17 -11.96 4.57 -4.52
N LEU A 18 -10.68 4.78 -4.25
CA LEU A 18 -9.70 3.69 -4.10
C LEU A 18 -9.95 2.84 -2.84
N ASP A 19 -10.36 3.45 -1.74
CA ASP A 19 -10.72 2.71 -0.51
C ASP A 19 -11.98 1.85 -0.74
N LEU A 20 -12.98 2.37 -1.44
CA LEU A 20 -14.17 1.62 -1.85
C LEU A 20 -13.82 0.44 -2.77
N LEU A 21 -12.95 0.66 -3.76
CA LEU A 21 -12.48 -0.41 -4.64
C LEU A 21 -11.72 -1.49 -3.86
N GLY A 22 -10.89 -1.09 -2.90
CA GLY A 22 -10.22 -2.01 -1.97
C GLY A 22 -11.20 -2.81 -1.11
N ALA A 23 -12.28 -2.18 -0.63
CA ALA A 23 -13.32 -2.83 0.14
C ALA A 23 -14.10 -3.87 -0.69
N GLU A 24 -14.40 -3.57 -1.96
CA GLU A 24 -15.00 -4.54 -2.89
C GLU A 24 -14.10 -5.77 -3.12
N PHE A 25 -12.80 -5.55 -3.31
CA PHE A 25 -11.83 -6.64 -3.42
C PHE A 25 -11.83 -7.50 -2.15
N ALA A 26 -11.77 -6.86 -0.99
CA ALA A 26 -11.80 -7.54 0.30
C ALA A 26 -13.06 -8.42 0.45
N GLN A 27 -14.22 -7.87 0.11
CA GLN A 27 -15.50 -8.59 0.17
C GLN A 27 -15.52 -9.79 -0.78
N ARG A 28 -15.10 -9.63 -2.03
CA ARG A 28 -15.07 -10.72 -3.04
C ARG A 28 -14.16 -11.87 -2.64
N HIS A 29 -13.10 -11.58 -1.92
CA HIS A 29 -12.11 -12.58 -1.49
C HIS A 29 -12.23 -12.96 -0.01
N ALA A 30 -13.28 -12.53 0.68
CA ALA A 30 -13.49 -12.73 2.12
C ALA A 30 -12.26 -12.32 2.95
N LEU A 31 -11.65 -11.18 2.59
CA LEU A 31 -10.51 -10.56 3.29
C LEU A 31 -11.00 -9.45 4.20
N HIS A 32 -10.22 -9.14 5.21
CA HIS A 32 -10.44 -7.95 6.02
C HIS A 32 -9.82 -6.70 5.32
N PRO A 33 -10.42 -5.50 5.41
CA PRO A 33 -9.82 -4.29 4.83
C PRO A 33 -8.37 -4.04 5.28
N THR A 34 -8.02 -4.39 6.51
CA THR A 34 -6.65 -4.28 7.02
C THR A 34 -5.68 -5.23 6.30
N ASP A 35 -6.15 -6.39 5.81
CA ASP A 35 -5.32 -7.32 5.01
C ASP A 35 -4.90 -6.66 3.69
N ILE A 36 -5.82 -5.92 3.06
CA ILE A 36 -5.53 -5.20 1.80
C ILE A 36 -4.49 -4.11 2.04
N ARG A 37 -4.63 -3.32 3.10
CA ARG A 37 -3.65 -2.28 3.46
C ARG A 37 -2.28 -2.89 3.74
N ALA A 38 -2.23 -4.04 4.43
CA ALA A 38 -0.99 -4.76 4.68
C ALA A 38 -0.33 -5.24 3.37
N LEU A 39 -1.10 -5.82 2.44
CA LEU A 39 -0.59 -6.24 1.13
C LEU A 39 -0.02 -5.07 0.34
N ILE A 40 -0.72 -3.93 0.30
CA ILE A 40 -0.23 -2.72 -0.40
C ILE A 40 1.07 -2.23 0.23
N CYS A 41 1.14 -2.12 1.57
CA CYS A 41 2.35 -1.71 2.27
C CYS A 41 3.55 -2.64 1.97
N LEU A 42 3.31 -3.96 1.94
CA LEU A 42 4.35 -4.95 1.67
C LEU A 42 4.82 -4.91 0.20
N LEU A 43 3.91 -4.73 -0.76
CA LEU A 43 4.25 -4.56 -2.18
C LEU A 43 5.06 -3.28 -2.41
N ASP A 44 4.69 -2.18 -1.76
CA ASP A 44 5.44 -0.92 -1.84
C ASP A 44 6.82 -1.04 -1.20
N ALA A 45 6.92 -1.74 -0.07
CA ALA A 45 8.20 -2.03 0.58
C ALA A 45 9.13 -2.84 -0.32
N ASP A 46 8.59 -3.85 -1.00
CA ASP A 46 9.36 -4.67 -1.93
C ASP A 46 9.90 -3.86 -3.11
N ARG A 47 9.07 -3.00 -3.73
CA ARG A 47 9.48 -2.09 -4.81
C ARG A 47 10.55 -1.09 -4.36
N ALA A 48 10.48 -0.63 -3.10
CA ALA A 48 11.42 0.31 -2.53
C ALA A 48 12.69 -0.35 -1.95
N GLY A 49 12.80 -1.68 -1.99
CA GLY A 49 13.89 -2.43 -1.35
C GLY A 49 13.89 -2.33 0.18
N THR A 50 12.75 -1.98 0.78
CA THR A 50 12.60 -1.84 2.23
C THR A 50 12.46 -3.21 2.89
N ARG A 51 13.15 -3.42 4.00
CA ARG A 51 13.04 -4.65 4.80
C ARG A 51 11.76 -4.64 5.63
N ALA A 52 10.72 -5.25 5.14
CA ALA A 52 9.43 -5.31 5.80
C ALA A 52 9.41 -6.36 6.91
N THR A 53 9.65 -5.95 8.14
CA THR A 53 9.49 -6.80 9.34
C THR A 53 8.09 -6.67 9.92
N PRO A 54 7.65 -7.59 10.81
CA PRO A 54 6.37 -7.43 11.54
C PRO A 54 6.25 -6.09 12.28
N GLY A 55 7.32 -5.65 12.95
CA GLY A 55 7.35 -4.36 13.64
C GLY A 55 7.20 -3.17 12.69
N TRP A 56 7.92 -3.20 11.56
CA TRP A 56 7.78 -2.18 10.52
C TRP A 56 6.32 -2.11 9.99
N LEU A 57 5.71 -3.26 9.69
CA LEU A 57 4.33 -3.30 9.20
C LEU A 57 3.34 -2.76 10.26
N GLY A 58 3.57 -3.08 11.53
CA GLY A 58 2.79 -2.53 12.64
C GLY A 58 2.82 -1.01 12.67
N THR A 59 4.00 -0.40 12.53
CA THR A 59 4.17 1.06 12.45
C THR A 59 3.43 1.64 11.24
N GLN A 60 3.54 1.00 10.06
CA GLN A 60 2.83 1.47 8.85
C GLN A 60 1.31 1.49 9.04
N LEU A 61 0.77 0.47 9.67
CA LEU A 61 -0.68 0.30 9.87
C LEU A 61 -1.22 0.96 11.13
N GLY A 62 -0.35 1.44 12.03
CA GLY A 62 -0.75 1.95 13.34
C GLY A 62 -1.33 0.85 14.25
N LEU A 63 -0.76 -0.37 14.19
CA LEU A 63 -1.21 -1.52 14.94
C LEU A 63 -0.19 -1.95 15.99
N GLU A 64 -0.69 -2.35 17.15
CA GLU A 64 0.12 -2.92 18.23
C GLU A 64 0.59 -4.34 17.91
N SER A 65 1.63 -4.80 18.62
CA SER A 65 2.32 -6.06 18.40
C SER A 65 1.39 -7.29 18.35
N ALA A 66 0.41 -7.38 19.27
CA ALA A 66 -0.54 -8.49 19.29
C ALA A 66 -1.44 -8.51 18.05
N SER A 67 -1.93 -7.33 17.62
CA SER A 67 -2.78 -7.17 16.44
C SER A 67 -2.03 -7.50 15.15
N ILE A 68 -0.76 -7.09 15.04
CA ILE A 68 0.10 -7.41 13.91
C ILE A 68 0.37 -8.91 13.83
N THR A 69 0.65 -9.57 14.95
CA THR A 69 0.87 -11.03 14.99
C THR A 69 -0.36 -11.76 14.48
N ALA A 70 -1.54 -11.42 14.99
CA ALA A 70 -2.80 -12.03 14.58
C ALA A 70 -3.11 -11.79 13.08
N LEU A 71 -2.84 -10.57 12.58
CA LEU A 71 -2.99 -10.23 11.16
C LEU A 71 -2.08 -11.09 10.29
N ILE A 72 -0.78 -11.16 10.60
CA ILE A 72 0.19 -11.93 9.83
C ILE A 72 -0.15 -13.43 9.86
N ASP A 73 -0.56 -13.97 11.01
CA ASP A 73 -0.97 -15.38 11.13
C ASP A 73 -2.19 -15.68 10.26
N ARG A 74 -3.19 -14.81 10.28
CA ARG A 74 -4.37 -14.94 9.42
C ARG A 74 -4.01 -14.89 7.94
N MET A 75 -3.17 -13.94 7.54
CA MET A 75 -2.74 -13.78 6.15
C MET A 75 -1.86 -14.95 5.69
N SER A 76 -0.97 -15.47 6.55
CA SER A 76 -0.13 -16.63 6.23
C SER A 76 -0.97 -17.92 6.07
N LYS A 77 -1.99 -18.12 6.90
CA LYS A 77 -2.92 -19.26 6.76
C LYS A 77 -3.69 -19.26 5.46
N ARG A 78 -3.83 -18.10 4.83
CA ARG A 78 -4.51 -17.90 3.55
C ARG A 78 -3.57 -17.80 2.36
N ASP A 79 -2.31 -18.10 2.56
CA ASP A 79 -1.26 -17.99 1.54
C ASP A 79 -1.19 -16.59 0.88
N LEU A 80 -1.35 -15.54 1.69
CA LEU A 80 -1.24 -14.16 1.22
C LEU A 80 0.13 -13.55 1.53
N VAL A 81 0.73 -13.96 2.64
CA VAL A 81 2.03 -13.49 3.11
C VAL A 81 2.87 -14.67 3.58
N SER A 82 4.13 -14.69 3.22
CA SER A 82 5.15 -15.61 3.72
C SER A 82 6.08 -14.92 4.72
N ARG A 83 6.66 -15.74 5.61
CA ARG A 83 7.73 -15.32 6.52
C ARG A 83 9.04 -15.90 6.03
N GLU A 84 10.03 -15.06 5.84
CA GLU A 84 11.37 -15.45 5.39
C GLU A 84 12.41 -14.98 6.39
N ALA A 85 13.48 -15.77 6.57
CA ALA A 85 14.63 -15.30 7.34
C ALA A 85 15.36 -14.19 6.57
N ASP A 86 15.75 -13.10 7.25
CA ASP A 86 16.58 -12.06 6.63
C ASP A 86 17.97 -12.67 6.30
N PRO A 87 18.41 -12.61 5.02
CA PRO A 87 19.72 -13.14 4.63
C PRO A 87 20.90 -12.52 5.39
N SER A 88 20.74 -11.29 5.86
CA SER A 88 21.79 -10.54 6.58
C SER A 88 21.74 -10.71 8.10
N ASP A 89 20.57 -11.10 8.65
CA ASP A 89 20.38 -11.34 10.08
C ASP A 89 19.29 -12.39 10.30
N ARG A 90 19.69 -13.64 10.48
CA ARG A 90 18.79 -14.79 10.66
C ARG A 90 17.85 -14.69 11.87
N ARG A 91 18.08 -13.72 12.77
CA ARG A 91 17.18 -13.44 13.89
C ARG A 91 15.98 -12.60 13.48
N ARG A 92 16.03 -11.98 12.30
CA ARG A 92 14.94 -11.15 11.75
C ARG A 92 14.09 -11.97 10.81
N VAL A 93 12.79 -11.73 10.90
CA VAL A 93 11.79 -12.25 9.96
C VAL A 93 11.38 -11.13 9.03
N LEU A 94 11.44 -11.40 7.73
CA LEU A 94 10.90 -10.53 6.69
C LEU A 94 9.55 -11.07 6.23
N LEU A 95 8.67 -10.16 5.89
CA LEU A 95 7.36 -10.47 5.33
C LEU A 95 7.40 -10.25 3.82
N ARG A 96 6.86 -11.19 3.07
CA ARG A 96 6.73 -11.12 1.61
C ARG A 96 5.29 -11.41 1.19
N VAL A 97 4.83 -10.70 0.17
CA VAL A 97 3.58 -11.04 -0.50
C VAL A 97 3.82 -12.29 -1.34
N THR A 98 2.93 -13.28 -1.25
CA THR A 98 3.04 -14.52 -2.03
C THR A 98 2.69 -14.29 -3.50
N ALA A 99 3.11 -15.21 -4.37
CA ALA A 99 2.71 -15.20 -5.78
C ALA A 99 1.19 -15.26 -5.93
N HIS A 100 0.52 -16.08 -5.10
CA HIS A 100 -0.93 -16.19 -5.07
C HIS A 100 -1.62 -14.84 -4.78
N ALA A 101 -1.18 -14.13 -3.75
CA ALA A 101 -1.74 -12.82 -3.41
C ALA A 101 -1.46 -11.78 -4.51
N SER A 102 -0.25 -11.81 -5.11
CA SER A 102 0.10 -10.92 -6.22
C SER A 102 -0.79 -11.15 -7.44
N GLU A 103 -1.07 -12.40 -7.78
CA GLU A 103 -1.96 -12.74 -8.89
C GLU A 103 -3.41 -12.29 -8.64
N LEU A 104 -3.93 -12.50 -7.42
CA LEU A 104 -5.26 -12.01 -7.04
C LEU A 104 -5.35 -10.48 -7.19
N GLY A 105 -4.36 -9.76 -6.67
CA GLY A 105 -4.29 -8.32 -6.78
C GLY A 105 -4.19 -7.85 -8.24
N THR A 106 -3.36 -8.49 -9.04
CA THR A 106 -3.19 -8.15 -10.46
C THR A 106 -4.47 -8.37 -11.26
N ARG A 107 -5.21 -9.45 -11.02
CA ARG A 107 -6.48 -9.69 -11.70
C ARG A 107 -7.53 -8.63 -11.39
N PHE A 108 -7.57 -8.13 -10.17
CA PHE A 108 -8.58 -7.17 -9.74
C PHE A 108 -8.18 -5.71 -10.05
N PHE A 109 -6.99 -5.31 -9.64
CA PHE A 109 -6.52 -3.93 -9.77
C PHE A 109 -5.80 -3.65 -11.09
N GLY A 110 -5.33 -4.69 -11.78
CA GLY A 110 -4.57 -4.58 -13.03
C GLY A 110 -5.24 -3.71 -14.08
N PRO A 111 -6.56 -3.85 -14.35
CA PRO A 111 -7.25 -3.00 -15.31
C PRO A 111 -7.19 -1.51 -14.96
N VAL A 112 -7.36 -1.14 -13.70
CA VAL A 112 -7.26 0.27 -13.25
C VAL A 112 -5.84 0.77 -13.35
N ILE A 113 -4.86 -0.04 -12.93
CA ILE A 113 -3.44 0.32 -12.99
C ILE A 113 -3.00 0.50 -14.45
N SER A 114 -3.40 -0.40 -15.35
CA SER A 114 -3.06 -0.29 -16.77
C SER A 114 -3.61 1.00 -17.38
N GLN A 115 -4.88 1.31 -17.13
CA GLN A 115 -5.49 2.54 -17.62
C GLN A 115 -4.81 3.79 -17.04
N ALA A 116 -4.43 3.78 -15.77
CA ALA A 116 -3.69 4.88 -15.16
C ALA A 116 -2.30 5.07 -15.81
N VAL A 117 -1.61 3.97 -16.13
CA VAL A 117 -0.32 4.02 -16.85
C VAL A 117 -0.52 4.59 -18.26
N ASP A 118 -1.55 4.16 -18.98
CA ASP A 118 -1.87 4.66 -20.33
C ASP A 118 -2.20 6.16 -20.31
N GLU A 119 -2.94 6.62 -19.30
CA GLU A 119 -3.20 8.07 -19.12
C GLU A 119 -1.92 8.85 -18.80
N LEU A 120 -1.07 8.34 -17.90
CA LEU A 120 0.20 8.97 -17.58
C LEU A 120 1.16 9.03 -18.79
N ALA A 121 1.07 8.05 -19.71
CA ALA A 121 1.89 8.06 -20.93
C ALA A 121 1.57 9.25 -21.87
N ARG A 122 0.41 9.89 -21.72
CA ARG A 122 -0.01 11.08 -22.49
C ARG A 122 0.67 12.37 -22.02
N PHE A 123 1.24 12.37 -20.83
CA PHE A 123 1.96 13.51 -20.26
C PHE A 123 3.42 13.48 -20.69
N THR A 124 4.03 14.67 -20.82
CA THR A 124 5.48 14.76 -21.07
C THR A 124 6.28 14.20 -19.90
N PRO A 125 7.56 13.85 -20.08
CA PRO A 125 8.42 13.43 -18.96
C PRO A 125 8.46 14.45 -17.81
N GLU A 126 8.50 15.73 -18.13
CA GLU A 126 8.53 16.82 -17.15
C GLU A 126 7.23 16.92 -16.37
N GLN A 127 6.10 16.76 -17.05
CA GLN A 127 4.78 16.74 -16.40
C GLN A 127 4.64 15.53 -15.47
N ARG A 128 5.11 14.35 -15.90
CA ARG A 128 5.13 13.16 -15.04
C ARG A 128 6.01 13.34 -13.81
N ALA A 129 7.17 13.96 -13.97
CA ALA A 129 8.05 14.28 -12.85
C ALA A 129 7.36 15.21 -11.83
N THR A 130 6.64 16.23 -12.31
CA THR A 130 5.86 17.13 -11.44
C THR A 130 4.74 16.40 -10.69
N ILE A 131 4.04 15.47 -11.35
CA ILE A 131 3.00 14.64 -10.71
C ILE A 131 3.62 13.76 -9.63
N ASP A 132 4.75 13.10 -9.93
CA ASP A 132 5.46 12.23 -8.98
C ASP A 132 5.96 13.00 -7.76
N GLU A 133 6.54 14.18 -7.97
CA GLU A 133 6.98 15.08 -6.90
C GLU A 133 5.82 15.50 -6.00
N PHE A 134 4.68 15.88 -6.59
CA PHE A 134 3.49 16.25 -5.83
C PHE A 134 2.97 15.08 -4.98
N LEU A 135 2.83 13.90 -5.55
CA LEU A 135 2.36 12.71 -4.84
C LEU A 135 3.33 12.29 -3.72
N THR A 136 4.63 12.36 -3.98
CA THR A 136 5.67 12.09 -2.98
C THR A 136 5.59 13.05 -1.81
N THR A 137 5.45 14.35 -2.10
CA THR A 137 5.30 15.39 -1.09
C THR A 137 4.03 15.20 -0.26
N MET A 138 2.90 14.88 -0.90
CA MET A 138 1.65 14.61 -0.20
C MET A 138 1.74 13.40 0.73
N ARG A 139 2.40 12.32 0.31
CA ARG A 139 2.66 11.16 1.18
C ARG A 139 3.49 11.55 2.41
N ALA A 140 4.53 12.37 2.23
CA ALA A 140 5.36 12.86 3.34
C ALA A 140 4.55 13.73 4.32
N ILE A 141 3.70 14.63 3.82
CA ILE A 141 2.81 15.47 4.66
C ILE A 141 1.88 14.60 5.50
N VAL A 142 1.22 13.61 4.88
CA VAL A 142 0.29 12.71 5.59
C VAL A 142 1.05 11.90 6.64
N ALA A 143 2.23 11.37 6.33
CA ALA A 143 3.04 10.60 7.27
C ALA A 143 3.42 11.44 8.50
N SER A 144 3.95 12.66 8.29
CA SER A 144 4.32 13.59 9.37
C SER A 144 3.11 13.98 10.23
N THR A 145 1.95 14.22 9.60
CA THR A 145 0.73 14.56 10.34
C THR A 145 0.27 13.41 11.24
N ARG A 146 0.39 12.15 10.76
CA ARG A 146 0.07 10.97 11.57
C ARG A 146 0.98 10.83 12.78
N GLU A 147 2.29 11.05 12.61
CA GLU A 147 3.26 10.99 13.71
C GLU A 147 2.95 12.03 14.80
N GLN A 148 2.54 13.23 14.41
CA GLN A 148 2.17 14.31 15.35
C GLN A 148 0.87 14.06 16.11
N GLN A 149 -0.02 13.22 15.59
CA GLN A 149 -1.31 12.88 16.17
C GLN A 149 -1.28 11.58 17.01
N THR A 150 -0.16 10.88 17.01
CA THR A 150 0.01 9.69 17.86
C THR A 150 0.39 10.16 19.27
N PRO A 151 -0.43 9.87 20.31
CA PRO A 151 -0.19 10.30 21.69
C PRO A 151 1.05 9.67 22.31
#